data_3278ff451c200df06d69f198ce9a31e1
#
_entry.id   3278ff451c200df06d69f198ce9a31e1
#
_cell.length_a   1.000
_cell.length_b   1.000
_cell.length_c   1.000
_cell.angle_alpha   90.00
_cell.angle_beta   90.00
_cell.angle_gamma   90.00
#
_symmetry.space_group_name_H-M   'P 1'
#
loop_
_entity.id
_entity.type
_entity.pdbx_description
1 polymer ?
#
loop_
_entity_poly.entity_id
_entity_poly.type
_entity_poly.pdbx_seq_one_letter_code
_entity_poly.pdbx_strand_id
1 'polypeptide(L)'
;MKRFFFCLLAAAVFFAELSALEWPADTQNFLRLFGQRIGENAFEQGLTFEGATTVRAADDGILLITLDKKYGSGAFPSTLGNALIFLHDDGLQTVYGNLDDTTVFRNRVTTESTAVIGKTGNSGWGNPNELIFQVSDNQKKVYINPLLLLPSVSDKIAPQIQDIILINEQNTVFQMSGQKNVRQGSYELYANISDTMVSGGHSFSPFRITIFVNGTNIRTIPFETIMQKDGGSYLDNTAFTDALLYRRKDGLYLGKIILNRGKSDILITARDITGNEKSERFTIQVD
;
A
#
# COMPACT_ATOMS: atom_id res chain seq x y z
N MET A 1 65.77 11.14 11.10
CA MET A 1 64.62 10.81 10.25
C MET A 1 63.53 10.19 11.11
N LYS A 2 62.53 10.96 11.53
CA LYS A 2 61.39 10.48 12.32
C LYS A 2 60.25 10.15 11.35
N ARG A 3 59.84 8.86 11.27
CA ARG A 3 58.68 8.41 10.50
C ARG A 3 57.43 8.61 11.37
N PHE A 4 56.54 9.49 10.96
CA PHE A 4 55.19 9.60 11.48
C PHE A 4 54.30 8.53 10.82
N PHE A 5 53.77 7.62 11.62
CA PHE A 5 52.71 6.70 11.23
C PHE A 5 51.38 7.40 11.46
N PHE A 6 50.69 7.72 10.37
CA PHE A 6 49.30 8.22 10.44
C PHE A 6 48.37 6.99 10.48
N CYS A 7 47.80 6.67 11.62
CA CYS A 7 46.70 5.71 11.74
C CYS A 7 45.41 6.41 11.29
N LEU A 8 44.93 6.06 10.11
CA LEU A 8 43.59 6.43 9.65
C LEU A 8 42.58 5.52 10.39
N LEU A 9 41.86 6.04 11.38
CA LEU A 9 40.75 5.38 12.02
C LEU A 9 39.52 5.57 11.11
N ALA A 10 39.17 4.55 10.33
CA ALA A 10 37.91 4.50 9.58
C ALA A 10 36.76 4.29 10.58
N ALA A 11 36.05 5.34 10.94
CA ALA A 11 34.79 5.23 11.66
C ALA A 11 33.74 4.72 10.71
N ALA A 12 33.35 3.44 10.85
CA ALA A 12 32.16 2.88 10.21
C ALA A 12 30.95 3.55 10.87
N VAL A 13 30.34 4.50 10.19
CA VAL A 13 29.06 5.08 10.61
C VAL A 13 28.00 4.05 10.21
N PHE A 14 27.53 3.26 11.17
CA PHE A 14 26.30 2.50 11.04
C PHE A 14 25.14 3.50 11.00
N PHE A 15 24.58 3.76 9.84
CA PHE A 15 23.24 4.33 9.74
C PHE A 15 22.27 3.25 10.19
N ALA A 16 21.83 3.27 11.44
CA ALA A 16 20.60 2.60 11.83
C ALA A 16 19.48 3.29 11.03
N GLU A 17 18.76 2.54 10.23
CA GLU A 17 17.50 3.02 9.64
C GLU A 17 16.57 3.30 10.83
N LEU A 18 16.33 4.58 11.11
CA LEU A 18 15.40 5.00 12.15
C LEU A 18 13.99 4.85 11.57
N SER A 19 13.35 3.71 11.80
CA SER A 19 11.93 3.57 11.55
C SER A 19 11.16 4.39 12.59
N ALA A 20 10.03 4.98 12.19
CA ALA A 20 9.15 5.71 13.11
C ALA A 20 8.29 4.76 13.95
N LEU A 21 8.05 3.53 13.46
CA LEU A 21 7.23 2.51 14.10
C LEU A 21 7.96 1.16 14.12
N GLU A 22 7.60 0.31 15.07
CA GLU A 22 8.04 -1.07 15.17
C GLU A 22 7.01 -2.04 14.58
N TRP A 23 7.44 -3.26 14.21
CA TRP A 23 6.56 -4.27 13.65
C TRP A 23 5.45 -4.68 14.62
N PRO A 24 4.15 -4.62 14.22
CA PRO A 24 3.04 -5.01 15.08
C PRO A 24 2.86 -6.54 15.21
N ALA A 25 3.60 -7.33 14.43
CA ALA A 25 3.53 -8.79 14.39
C ALA A 25 4.93 -9.39 14.38
N ASP A 26 5.06 -10.60 14.95
CA ASP A 26 6.34 -11.33 15.00
C ASP A 26 6.77 -11.83 13.59
N THR A 27 5.84 -11.90 12.64
CA THR A 27 6.10 -12.33 11.25
C THR A 27 5.59 -11.30 10.25
N GLN A 28 6.26 -11.20 9.11
CA GLN A 28 5.91 -10.29 8.01
C GLN A 28 5.17 -11.04 6.89
N ASN A 29 4.25 -11.93 7.27
CA ASN A 29 3.42 -12.65 6.32
C ASN A 29 2.23 -11.76 5.91
N PHE A 30 2.35 -11.09 4.79
CA PHE A 30 1.30 -10.22 4.31
C PHE A 30 0.27 -10.99 3.48
N LEU A 31 -1.01 -10.75 3.77
CA LEU A 31 -2.13 -11.18 2.94
C LEU A 31 -2.57 -10.06 1.99
N ARG A 32 -2.56 -8.82 2.47
CA ARG A 32 -2.90 -7.63 1.67
C ARG A 32 -1.99 -6.46 2.06
N LEU A 33 -1.62 -5.66 1.06
CA LEU A 33 -0.87 -4.42 1.23
C LEU A 33 -1.77 -3.20 0.99
N PHE A 34 -1.28 -2.06 1.44
CA PHE A 34 -1.93 -0.75 1.33
C PHE A 34 -2.33 -0.40 -0.12
N GLY A 35 -3.54 0.13 -0.28
CA GLY A 35 -4.08 0.53 -1.58
C GLY A 35 -4.58 -0.63 -2.44
N GLN A 36 -4.43 -1.88 -2.01
CA GLN A 36 -4.97 -3.05 -2.70
C GLN A 36 -6.50 -3.05 -2.63
N ARG A 37 -7.14 -3.65 -3.62
CA ARG A 37 -8.60 -3.76 -3.66
C ARG A 37 -9.10 -4.71 -2.58
N ILE A 38 -10.11 -4.25 -1.82
CA ILE A 38 -10.90 -5.08 -0.91
C ILE A 38 -12.35 -5.11 -1.41
N GLY A 39 -12.89 -6.32 -1.60
CA GLY A 39 -14.26 -6.47 -2.08
C GLY A 39 -14.47 -5.79 -3.43
N GLU A 40 -15.59 -5.08 -3.60
CA GLU A 40 -15.92 -4.45 -4.88
C GLU A 40 -15.44 -3.00 -4.98
N ASN A 41 -15.47 -2.26 -3.88
CA ASN A 41 -15.29 -0.79 -3.93
C ASN A 41 -14.59 -0.24 -2.67
N ALA A 42 -13.46 -0.82 -2.27
CA ALA A 42 -12.66 -0.28 -1.18
C ALA A 42 -11.16 -0.52 -1.40
N PHE A 43 -10.34 0.42 -0.91
CA PHE A 43 -8.91 0.22 -0.74
C PHE A 43 -8.60 -0.43 0.61
N GLU A 44 -7.59 -1.31 0.66
CA GLU A 44 -6.91 -1.67 1.89
C GLU A 44 -6.22 -0.41 2.47
N GLN A 45 -6.64 -0.01 3.66
CA GLN A 45 -6.18 1.23 4.32
C GLN A 45 -4.97 1.00 5.23
N GLY A 46 -4.43 -0.20 5.23
CA GLY A 46 -3.31 -0.60 6.05
C GLY A 46 -2.61 -1.82 5.52
N LEU A 47 -2.18 -2.67 6.42
CA LEU A 47 -1.63 -3.99 6.14
C LEU A 47 -2.53 -5.04 6.76
N THR A 48 -2.74 -6.14 6.06
CA THR A 48 -3.33 -7.34 6.64
C THR A 48 -2.26 -8.42 6.68
N PHE A 49 -1.95 -8.87 7.89
CA PHE A 49 -1.04 -10.00 8.13
C PHE A 49 -1.86 -11.29 8.24
N GLU A 50 -1.31 -12.40 7.78
CA GLU A 50 -1.89 -13.71 7.94
C GLU A 50 -1.14 -14.58 8.95
N GLY A 51 -1.86 -15.51 9.57
CA GLY A 51 -1.32 -16.45 10.54
C GLY A 51 -1.45 -15.98 11.99
N ALA A 52 -1.48 -16.95 12.89
CA ALA A 52 -1.54 -16.67 14.33
C ALA A 52 -0.23 -16.03 14.80
N THR A 53 -0.33 -14.85 15.40
CA THR A 53 0.84 -14.12 15.90
C THR A 53 0.53 -13.37 17.19
N THR A 54 1.58 -13.09 17.96
CA THR A 54 1.54 -12.12 19.05
C THR A 54 1.47 -10.72 18.45
N VAL A 55 0.55 -9.90 18.93
CA VAL A 55 0.40 -8.51 18.49
C VAL A 55 1.07 -7.57 19.48
N ARG A 56 1.90 -6.67 18.96
CA ARG A 56 2.69 -5.71 19.73
C ARG A 56 2.32 -4.28 19.36
N ALA A 57 2.47 -3.37 20.31
CA ALA A 57 2.36 -1.94 20.04
C ALA A 57 3.51 -1.49 19.13
N ALA A 58 3.19 -0.77 18.06
CA ALA A 58 4.20 -0.29 17.11
C ALA A 58 4.97 0.91 17.65
N ASP A 59 4.46 1.61 18.65
CA ASP A 59 5.12 2.73 19.32
C ASP A 59 4.51 2.95 20.70
N ASP A 60 5.15 3.82 21.50
CA ASP A 60 4.57 4.36 22.73
C ASP A 60 3.26 5.08 22.42
N GLY A 61 2.25 4.92 23.27
CA GLY A 61 0.98 5.56 22.96
C GLY A 61 -0.05 5.53 24.07
N ILE A 62 -1.09 6.34 23.89
CA ILE A 62 -2.26 6.42 24.75
C ILE A 62 -3.43 5.72 24.06
N LEU A 63 -4.08 4.80 24.76
CA LEU A 63 -5.26 4.10 24.26
C LEU A 63 -6.43 5.08 24.12
N LEU A 64 -6.90 5.27 22.90
CA LEU A 64 -8.07 6.09 22.59
C LEU A 64 -9.36 5.29 22.66
N ILE A 65 -9.38 4.13 22.01
CA ILE A 65 -10.59 3.33 21.82
C ILE A 65 -10.25 1.84 21.98
N THR A 66 -11.11 1.15 22.72
CA THR A 66 -11.20 -0.31 22.73
C THR A 66 -12.51 -0.71 22.08
N LEU A 67 -12.47 -1.47 21.02
CA LEU A 67 -13.64 -2.15 20.45
C LEU A 67 -13.68 -3.58 20.99
N ASP A 68 -14.77 -3.96 21.63
CA ASP A 68 -14.97 -5.31 22.16
C ASP A 68 -16.27 -5.89 21.62
N LYS A 69 -16.16 -6.96 20.84
CA LYS A 69 -17.29 -7.67 20.24
C LYS A 69 -18.35 -8.11 21.25
N LYS A 70 -17.93 -8.36 22.49
CA LYS A 70 -18.83 -8.86 23.56
C LYS A 70 -19.72 -7.77 24.17
N TYR A 71 -19.30 -6.50 24.09
CA TYR A 71 -20.00 -5.39 24.75
C TYR A 71 -20.87 -4.55 23.83
N GLY A 72 -20.97 -4.92 22.56
CA GLY A 72 -21.70 -4.19 21.53
C GLY A 72 -23.19 -4.54 21.44
N SER A 73 -23.93 -4.63 22.54
CA SER A 73 -25.38 -4.83 22.48
C SER A 73 -26.08 -3.59 21.89
N GLY A 74 -26.56 -3.70 20.65
CA GLY A 74 -27.26 -2.64 19.93
C GLY A 74 -26.40 -1.73 19.07
N ALA A 75 -25.08 -1.91 19.04
CA ALA A 75 -24.20 -1.22 18.12
C ALA A 75 -24.06 -1.99 16.80
N PHE A 76 -23.76 -1.26 15.72
CA PHE A 76 -23.34 -1.90 14.47
C PHE A 76 -22.05 -2.71 14.71
N PRO A 77 -21.99 -3.96 14.26
CA PRO A 77 -20.78 -4.75 14.41
C PRO A 77 -19.64 -4.06 13.66
N SER A 78 -18.50 -3.87 14.34
CA SER A 78 -17.31 -3.34 13.72
C SER A 78 -16.69 -4.39 12.79
N THR A 79 -16.31 -3.99 11.59
CA THR A 79 -15.53 -4.84 10.66
C THR A 79 -14.18 -5.23 11.24
N LEU A 80 -13.64 -4.39 12.15
CA LEU A 80 -12.39 -4.64 12.87
C LEU A 80 -12.52 -5.70 13.97
N GLY A 81 -13.75 -6.03 14.42
CA GLY A 81 -13.96 -6.91 15.57
C GLY A 81 -13.42 -6.34 16.86
N ASN A 82 -12.73 -7.17 17.65
CA ASN A 82 -11.96 -6.69 18.80
C ASN A 82 -10.78 -5.88 18.28
N ALA A 83 -10.69 -4.62 18.71
CA ALA A 83 -9.64 -3.74 18.22
C ALA A 83 -9.17 -2.76 19.31
N LEU A 84 -7.92 -2.33 19.16
CA LEU A 84 -7.28 -1.28 19.96
C LEU A 84 -6.84 -0.17 19.03
N ILE A 85 -7.07 1.08 19.45
CA ILE A 85 -6.64 2.28 18.73
C ILE A 85 -5.81 3.13 19.66
N PHE A 86 -4.56 3.40 19.29
CA PHE A 86 -3.64 4.23 20.07
C PHE A 86 -3.35 5.55 19.37
N LEU A 87 -3.12 6.59 20.15
CA LEU A 87 -2.58 7.88 19.75
C LEU A 87 -1.13 7.96 20.20
N HIS A 88 -0.25 8.36 19.31
CA HIS A 88 1.18 8.56 19.55
C HIS A 88 1.53 10.03 19.71
N ASP A 89 2.71 10.33 20.24
CA ASP A 89 3.15 11.70 20.55
C ASP A 89 3.29 12.59 19.30
N ASP A 90 3.56 12.00 18.14
CA ASP A 90 3.62 12.66 16.84
C ASP A 90 2.24 12.98 16.23
N GLY A 91 1.15 12.56 16.88
CA GLY A 91 -0.24 12.73 16.43
C GLY A 91 -0.74 11.65 15.49
N LEU A 92 0.08 10.65 15.15
CA LEU A 92 -0.37 9.47 14.41
C LEU A 92 -1.24 8.57 15.28
N GLN A 93 -2.09 7.80 14.62
CA GLN A 93 -2.90 6.78 15.27
C GLN A 93 -2.60 5.43 14.63
N THR A 94 -2.46 4.41 15.48
CA THR A 94 -2.38 3.01 15.03
C THR A 94 -3.62 2.24 15.45
N VAL A 95 -4.09 1.38 14.55
CA VAL A 95 -5.25 0.51 14.71
C VAL A 95 -4.80 -0.94 14.62
N TYR A 96 -5.23 -1.75 15.60
CA TYR A 96 -4.98 -3.19 15.64
C TYR A 96 -6.32 -3.90 15.70
N GLY A 97 -6.75 -4.49 14.60
CA GLY A 97 -8.05 -5.15 14.46
C GLY A 97 -7.95 -6.66 14.41
N ASN A 98 -9.11 -7.31 14.58
CA ASN A 98 -9.29 -8.77 14.57
C ASN A 98 -8.55 -9.50 15.69
N LEU A 99 -8.40 -8.85 16.85
CA LEU A 99 -7.76 -9.44 18.02
C LEU A 99 -8.64 -10.53 18.65
N ASP A 100 -8.00 -11.48 19.33
CA ASP A 100 -8.70 -12.53 20.07
C ASP A 100 -9.41 -11.95 21.31
N ASP A 101 -8.74 -11.07 22.04
CA ASP A 101 -9.23 -10.43 23.27
C ASP A 101 -8.63 -9.02 23.41
N THR A 102 -9.35 -8.13 24.10
CA THR A 102 -8.91 -6.77 24.45
C THR A 102 -8.82 -6.56 25.97
N THR A 103 -9.01 -7.61 26.74
CA THR A 103 -9.07 -7.53 28.24
C THR A 103 -7.77 -7.05 28.86
N VAL A 104 -6.64 -7.20 28.18
CA VAL A 104 -5.33 -6.67 28.63
C VAL A 104 -5.37 -5.17 28.89
N PHE A 105 -6.27 -4.45 28.21
CA PHE A 105 -6.41 -2.99 28.32
C PHE A 105 -7.61 -2.51 29.12
N ARG A 106 -8.31 -3.38 29.89
CA ARG A 106 -9.44 -2.93 30.72
C ARG A 106 -9.06 -1.86 31.75
N ASN A 107 -7.83 -1.91 32.26
CA ASN A 107 -7.33 -1.01 33.31
C ASN A 107 -6.01 -0.31 32.90
N ARG A 108 -5.65 -0.35 31.62
CA ARG A 108 -4.45 0.30 31.09
C ARG A 108 -4.87 1.32 30.05
N VAL A 109 -4.26 2.51 30.12
CA VAL A 109 -4.50 3.60 29.18
C VAL A 109 -3.26 3.96 28.37
N THR A 110 -2.10 3.34 28.67
CA THR A 110 -0.84 3.57 27.95
C THR A 110 -0.21 2.26 27.55
N THR A 111 0.56 2.29 26.48
CA THR A 111 1.43 1.20 26.04
C THR A 111 2.82 1.73 25.76
N GLU A 112 3.82 0.88 25.88
CA GLU A 112 5.18 1.12 25.44
C GLU A 112 5.39 0.41 24.09
N SER A 113 6.29 0.92 23.28
CA SER A 113 6.73 0.31 22.04
C SER A 113 7.13 -1.16 22.25
N THR A 114 6.77 -2.01 21.32
CA THR A 114 6.98 -3.47 21.36
C THR A 114 6.25 -4.26 22.47
N ALA A 115 5.53 -3.57 23.36
CA ALA A 115 4.74 -4.24 24.40
C ALA A 115 3.66 -5.13 23.77
N VAL A 116 3.46 -6.32 24.34
CA VAL A 116 2.39 -7.24 23.90
C VAL A 116 1.03 -6.64 24.25
N ILE A 117 0.19 -6.45 23.23
CA ILE A 117 -1.16 -5.88 23.34
C ILE A 117 -2.27 -6.89 23.05
N GLY A 118 -1.93 -8.08 22.53
CA GLY A 118 -2.89 -9.12 22.23
C GLY A 118 -2.32 -10.23 21.34
N LYS A 119 -3.23 -10.97 20.76
CA LYS A 119 -2.96 -11.97 19.73
C LYS A 119 -3.96 -11.81 18.61
N THR A 120 -3.61 -12.31 17.43
CA THR A 120 -4.56 -12.44 16.31
C THR A 120 -5.73 -13.35 16.69
N GLY A 121 -6.91 -13.01 16.23
CA GLY A 121 -8.16 -13.70 16.59
C GLY A 121 -9.05 -13.99 15.39
N ASN A 122 -10.37 -14.07 15.70
CA ASN A 122 -11.43 -14.26 14.71
C ASN A 122 -12.66 -13.45 15.17
N SER A 123 -12.45 -12.18 15.43
CA SER A 123 -13.48 -11.32 16.01
C SER A 123 -14.12 -10.37 14.99
N GLY A 124 -13.38 -10.02 13.92
CA GLY A 124 -13.80 -9.12 12.85
C GLY A 124 -14.41 -9.84 11.65
N TRP A 125 -14.43 -9.14 10.52
CA TRP A 125 -14.92 -9.66 9.23
C TRP A 125 -13.81 -10.29 8.36
N GLY A 126 -12.56 -10.25 8.83
CA GLY A 126 -11.44 -10.96 8.21
C GLY A 126 -11.50 -12.47 8.43
N ASN A 127 -10.50 -13.17 7.89
CA ASN A 127 -10.34 -14.58 8.19
C ASN A 127 -9.77 -14.80 9.61
N PRO A 128 -9.91 -16.02 10.16
CA PRO A 128 -9.25 -16.35 11.42
C PRO A 128 -7.74 -16.13 11.36
N ASN A 129 -7.20 -15.62 12.45
CA ASN A 129 -5.76 -15.34 12.62
C ASN A 129 -5.17 -14.28 11.68
N GLU A 130 -5.99 -13.40 11.08
CA GLU A 130 -5.51 -12.20 10.43
C GLU A 130 -5.30 -11.08 11.45
N LEU A 131 -4.28 -10.22 11.24
CA LEU A 131 -4.15 -8.94 11.92
C LEU A 131 -4.41 -7.83 10.91
N ILE A 132 -5.32 -6.92 11.24
CA ILE A 132 -5.51 -5.67 10.51
C ILE A 132 -4.70 -4.59 11.22
N PHE A 133 -3.73 -4.00 10.53
CA PHE A 133 -2.90 -2.92 11.06
C PHE A 133 -3.01 -1.69 10.18
N GLN A 134 -3.44 -0.56 10.75
CA GLN A 134 -3.59 0.70 10.03
C GLN A 134 -2.86 1.82 10.75
N VAL A 135 -2.35 2.78 9.97
CA VAL A 135 -1.78 4.04 10.47
C VAL A 135 -2.54 5.19 9.84
N SER A 136 -2.95 6.15 10.65
CA SER A 136 -3.68 7.33 10.19
C SER A 136 -3.18 8.62 10.84
N ASP A 137 -3.27 9.72 10.09
CA ASP A 137 -3.13 11.08 10.58
C ASP A 137 -4.53 11.74 10.54
N ASN A 138 -5.15 11.87 11.69
CA ASN A 138 -6.51 12.41 11.78
C ASN A 138 -6.56 13.92 11.53
N GLN A 139 -5.47 14.65 11.74
CA GLN A 139 -5.43 16.07 11.45
C GLN A 139 -5.45 16.30 9.93
N LYS A 140 -4.71 15.49 9.18
CA LYS A 140 -4.70 15.51 7.72
C LYS A 140 -5.82 14.69 7.09
N LYS A 141 -6.55 13.87 7.88
CA LYS A 141 -7.61 12.96 7.40
C LYS A 141 -7.12 11.97 6.34
N VAL A 142 -5.97 11.38 6.58
CA VAL A 142 -5.35 10.41 5.68
C VAL A 142 -5.00 9.12 6.43
N TYR A 143 -5.12 7.99 5.73
CA TYR A 143 -4.41 6.76 6.08
C TYR A 143 -3.05 6.80 5.40
N ILE A 144 -2.02 6.35 6.10
CA ILE A 144 -0.64 6.32 5.64
C ILE A 144 -0.25 4.88 5.38
N ASN A 145 0.43 4.60 4.27
CA ASN A 145 0.97 3.27 4.01
C ASN A 145 1.97 2.91 5.14
N PRO A 146 1.64 1.90 5.98
CA PRO A 146 2.48 1.60 7.14
C PRO A 146 3.91 1.21 6.78
N LEU A 147 4.14 0.64 5.59
CA LEU A 147 5.49 0.29 5.11
C LEU A 147 6.43 1.48 4.93
N LEU A 148 5.91 2.71 4.92
CA LEU A 148 6.74 3.94 4.94
C LEU A 148 7.30 4.27 6.31
N LEU A 149 6.72 3.73 7.37
CA LEU A 149 7.01 4.05 8.76
C LEU A 149 7.62 2.89 9.53
N LEU A 150 7.36 1.66 9.07
CA LEU A 150 7.90 0.42 9.64
C LEU A 150 9.34 0.16 9.17
N PRO A 151 10.12 -0.67 9.89
CA PRO A 151 11.43 -1.11 9.41
C PRO A 151 11.31 -1.76 8.02
N SER A 152 12.38 -1.63 7.21
CA SER A 152 12.39 -2.12 5.83
C SER A 152 12.09 -3.62 5.73
N VAL A 153 11.33 -3.99 4.72
CA VAL A 153 11.10 -5.40 4.34
C VAL A 153 12.19 -5.87 3.39
N SER A 154 12.46 -7.17 3.39
CA SER A 154 13.40 -7.76 2.42
C SER A 154 12.62 -8.23 1.20
N ASP A 155 12.77 -7.53 0.08
CA ASP A 155 12.23 -7.90 -1.21
C ASP A 155 13.26 -7.66 -2.31
N LYS A 156 13.37 -8.62 -3.26
CA LYS A 156 14.26 -8.55 -4.43
C LYS A 156 13.53 -8.83 -5.73
N ILE A 157 12.21 -8.93 -5.67
CA ILE A 157 11.38 -9.29 -6.83
C ILE A 157 10.77 -7.99 -7.36
N ALA A 158 11.07 -7.65 -8.59
CA ALA A 158 10.46 -6.48 -9.21
C ALA A 158 8.98 -6.75 -9.58
N PRO A 159 8.13 -5.73 -9.54
CA PRO A 159 6.75 -5.84 -10.02
C PRO A 159 6.67 -6.37 -11.44
N GLN A 160 5.51 -6.91 -11.82
CA GLN A 160 5.21 -7.37 -13.16
C GLN A 160 4.21 -6.41 -13.83
N ILE A 161 4.40 -6.18 -15.12
CA ILE A 161 3.49 -5.40 -15.96
C ILE A 161 3.06 -6.28 -17.11
N GLN A 162 1.76 -6.53 -17.25
CA GLN A 162 1.19 -7.43 -18.25
C GLN A 162 -0.06 -6.81 -18.87
N ASP A 163 -0.55 -7.40 -19.96
CA ASP A 163 -1.86 -7.12 -20.56
C ASP A 163 -2.19 -5.63 -20.72
N ILE A 164 -1.23 -4.88 -21.28
CA ILE A 164 -1.42 -3.45 -21.54
C ILE A 164 -2.43 -3.28 -22.67
N ILE A 165 -3.48 -2.52 -22.39
CA ILE A 165 -4.55 -2.24 -23.34
C ILE A 165 -4.86 -0.74 -23.44
N LEU A 166 -5.28 -0.32 -24.63
CA LEU A 166 -5.91 0.97 -24.87
C LEU A 166 -7.38 0.76 -25.22
N ILE A 167 -8.25 1.62 -24.72
CA ILE A 167 -9.67 1.62 -25.04
C ILE A 167 -10.04 2.99 -25.55
N ASN A 168 -10.61 3.07 -26.78
CA ASN A 168 -11.05 4.33 -27.36
C ASN A 168 -12.45 4.73 -26.87
N GLU A 169 -12.94 5.89 -27.31
CA GLU A 169 -14.27 6.42 -26.96
C GLU A 169 -15.43 5.54 -27.47
N GLN A 170 -15.19 4.70 -28.48
CA GLN A 170 -16.17 3.71 -28.99
C GLN A 170 -16.09 2.36 -28.25
N ASN A 171 -15.37 2.28 -27.10
CA ASN A 171 -15.14 1.07 -26.34
C ASN A 171 -14.40 -0.05 -27.10
N THR A 172 -13.67 0.31 -28.19
CA THR A 172 -12.82 -0.66 -28.88
C THR A 172 -11.53 -0.89 -28.10
N VAL A 173 -11.22 -2.16 -27.84
CA VAL A 173 -10.05 -2.59 -27.08
C VAL A 173 -8.89 -2.90 -28.03
N PHE A 174 -7.73 -2.34 -27.77
CA PHE A 174 -6.49 -2.56 -28.50
C PHE A 174 -5.46 -3.15 -27.54
N GLN A 175 -5.06 -4.41 -27.76
CA GLN A 175 -4.01 -5.05 -26.97
C GLN A 175 -2.63 -4.66 -27.50
N MET A 176 -1.79 -4.09 -26.66
CA MET A 176 -0.50 -3.54 -27.07
C MET A 176 0.54 -4.60 -27.47
N SER A 177 0.39 -5.83 -27.02
CA SER A 177 1.26 -6.95 -27.40
C SER A 177 1.25 -7.27 -28.90
N GLY A 178 0.17 -6.94 -29.61
CA GLY A 178 0.02 -7.20 -31.05
C GLY A 178 -0.35 -5.98 -31.89
N GLN A 179 -0.72 -4.87 -31.26
CA GLN A 179 -1.22 -3.69 -31.95
C GLN A 179 -0.07 -2.78 -32.37
N LYS A 180 0.01 -2.44 -33.68
CA LYS A 180 1.02 -1.54 -34.21
C LYS A 180 0.48 -0.17 -34.60
N ASN A 181 -0.80 -0.08 -34.94
CA ASN A 181 -1.44 1.14 -35.45
C ASN A 181 -2.75 1.43 -34.70
N VAL A 182 -2.97 2.70 -34.38
CA VAL A 182 -4.25 3.21 -33.84
C VAL A 182 -4.56 4.54 -34.49
N ARG A 183 -5.82 4.97 -34.45
CA ARG A 183 -6.23 6.29 -34.93
C ARG A 183 -5.86 7.37 -33.92
N GLN A 184 -5.66 8.59 -34.40
CA GLN A 184 -5.55 9.76 -33.53
C GLN A 184 -6.78 9.89 -32.62
N GLY A 185 -6.57 10.16 -31.33
CA GLY A 185 -7.68 10.34 -30.42
C GLY A 185 -7.31 10.17 -28.93
N SER A 186 -8.35 10.17 -28.11
CA SER A 186 -8.25 9.94 -26.67
C SER A 186 -8.46 8.45 -26.38
N TYR A 187 -7.61 7.92 -25.52
CA TYR A 187 -7.63 6.51 -25.11
C TYR A 187 -7.54 6.39 -23.59
N GLU A 188 -8.26 5.45 -23.06
CA GLU A 188 -8.06 4.99 -21.70
C GLU A 188 -6.98 3.91 -21.67
N LEU A 189 -5.98 4.10 -20.82
CA LEU A 189 -4.86 3.17 -20.65
C LEU A 189 -5.13 2.28 -19.44
N TYR A 190 -4.93 0.98 -19.63
CA TYR A 190 -4.99 -0.03 -18.58
C TYR A 190 -3.78 -0.96 -18.66
N ALA A 191 -3.38 -1.51 -17.52
CA ALA A 191 -2.40 -2.58 -17.45
C ALA A 191 -2.68 -3.49 -16.25
N ASN A 192 -2.41 -4.77 -16.39
CA ASN A 192 -2.34 -5.70 -15.28
C ASN A 192 -0.97 -5.53 -14.61
N ILE A 193 -0.95 -4.93 -13.43
CA ILE A 193 0.27 -4.65 -12.69
C ILE A 193 0.13 -5.29 -11.31
N SER A 194 1.10 -6.12 -10.95
CA SER A 194 1.15 -6.81 -9.67
C SER A 194 2.56 -6.89 -9.15
N ASP A 195 2.68 -7.02 -7.86
CA ASP A 195 3.91 -7.21 -7.14
C ASP A 195 3.86 -8.50 -6.32
N THR A 196 5.00 -9.10 -6.00
CA THR A 196 5.11 -10.28 -5.14
C THR A 196 6.42 -10.21 -4.37
N MET A 197 6.37 -10.28 -3.04
CA MET A 197 7.56 -10.24 -2.20
C MET A 197 8.32 -11.57 -2.15
N VAL A 198 7.62 -12.68 -2.41
CA VAL A 198 8.20 -14.04 -2.47
C VAL A 198 7.66 -14.78 -3.67
N SER A 199 8.50 -15.62 -4.28
CA SER A 199 8.10 -16.41 -5.44
C SER A 199 6.94 -17.35 -5.10
N GLY A 200 5.82 -17.24 -5.86
CA GLY A 200 4.60 -18.02 -5.62
C GLY A 200 3.76 -17.52 -4.44
N GLY A 201 4.10 -16.37 -3.86
CA GLY A 201 3.33 -15.73 -2.80
C GLY A 201 2.09 -14.98 -3.30
N HIS A 202 1.48 -14.23 -2.39
CA HIS A 202 0.33 -13.38 -2.73
C HIS A 202 0.72 -12.29 -3.73
N SER A 203 -0.24 -11.90 -4.54
CA SER A 203 -0.11 -10.78 -5.48
C SER A 203 -0.56 -9.50 -4.80
N PHE A 204 0.28 -8.47 -4.85
CA PHE A 204 0.07 -7.19 -4.20
C PHE A 204 -0.06 -6.05 -5.21
N SER A 205 -0.54 -4.90 -4.76
CA SER A 205 -0.40 -3.64 -5.50
C SER A 205 1.05 -3.16 -5.47
N PRO A 206 1.57 -2.56 -6.54
CA PRO A 206 2.87 -1.91 -6.50
C PRO A 206 2.82 -0.67 -5.59
N PHE A 207 3.99 -0.18 -5.19
CA PHE A 207 4.09 1.05 -4.40
C PHE A 207 3.88 2.32 -5.24
N ARG A 208 4.31 2.30 -6.51
CA ARG A 208 4.17 3.44 -7.41
C ARG A 208 4.09 3.00 -8.87
N ILE A 209 3.21 3.65 -9.64
CA ILE A 209 3.12 3.49 -11.09
C ILE A 209 3.34 4.84 -11.75
N THR A 210 4.23 4.90 -12.76
CA THR A 210 4.51 6.13 -13.52
C THR A 210 4.31 5.88 -15.00
N ILE A 211 3.63 6.80 -15.67
CA ILE A 211 3.29 6.73 -17.09
C ILE A 211 3.95 7.88 -17.83
N PHE A 212 4.71 7.54 -18.87
CA PHE A 212 5.32 8.50 -19.78
C PHE A 212 4.73 8.33 -21.17
N VAL A 213 4.50 9.44 -21.85
CA VAL A 213 4.14 9.48 -23.29
C VAL A 213 5.14 10.40 -23.98
N ASN A 214 5.82 9.86 -24.98
CA ASN A 214 6.87 10.58 -25.74
C ASN A 214 7.94 11.20 -24.83
N GLY A 215 8.34 10.47 -23.77
CA GLY A 215 9.35 10.91 -22.80
C GLY A 215 8.85 11.87 -21.73
N THR A 216 7.62 12.34 -21.82
CA THR A 216 7.04 13.23 -20.81
C THR A 216 6.27 12.41 -19.77
N ASN A 217 6.57 12.61 -18.47
CA ASN A 217 5.77 12.06 -17.39
C ASN A 217 4.38 12.73 -17.39
N ILE A 218 3.36 11.96 -17.73
CA ILE A 218 1.98 12.45 -17.79
C ILE A 218 1.20 12.10 -16.52
N ARG A 219 1.66 11.10 -15.75
CA ARG A 219 0.98 10.66 -14.54
C ARG A 219 1.86 9.82 -13.63
N THR A 220 1.69 10.02 -12.34
CA THR A 220 2.20 9.15 -11.28
C THR A 220 1.03 8.75 -10.38
N ILE A 221 0.91 7.47 -10.05
CA ILE A 221 -0.09 6.91 -9.15
C ILE A 221 0.68 6.36 -7.95
N PRO A 222 0.76 7.10 -6.84
CA PRO A 222 1.43 6.66 -5.62
C PRO A 222 0.47 5.87 -4.73
N PHE A 223 0.99 4.88 -4.00
CA PHE A 223 0.29 4.13 -2.97
C PHE A 223 0.87 4.49 -1.60
N GLU A 224 0.99 5.79 -1.33
CA GLU A 224 1.61 6.35 -0.12
C GLU A 224 0.58 6.72 0.93
N THR A 225 -0.52 7.35 0.50
CA THR A 225 -1.61 7.75 1.39
C THR A 225 -2.99 7.50 0.75
N ILE A 226 -4.01 7.34 1.59
CA ILE A 226 -5.42 7.33 1.17
C ILE A 226 -6.13 8.45 1.91
N MET A 227 -6.65 9.40 1.15
CA MET A 227 -7.43 10.53 1.66
C MET A 227 -8.92 10.19 1.65
N GLN A 228 -9.61 10.48 2.75
CA GLN A 228 -11.06 10.39 2.82
C GLN A 228 -11.66 11.77 2.52
N LYS A 229 -12.41 11.88 1.43
CA LYS A 229 -13.02 13.16 1.01
C LYS A 229 -14.34 12.90 0.32
N ASP A 230 -15.37 13.70 0.63
CA ASP A 230 -16.68 13.68 -0.03
C ASP A 230 -17.32 12.28 -0.12
N GLY A 231 -17.09 11.46 0.91
CA GLY A 231 -17.60 10.08 0.97
C GLY A 231 -16.86 9.07 0.10
N GLY A 232 -15.75 9.46 -0.51
CA GLY A 232 -14.86 8.59 -1.31
C GLY A 232 -13.46 8.47 -0.74
N SER A 233 -12.77 7.39 -1.14
CA SER A 233 -11.36 7.15 -0.83
C SER A 233 -10.51 7.44 -2.07
N TYR A 234 -9.49 8.28 -1.92
CA TYR A 234 -8.62 8.74 -3.00
C TYR A 234 -7.17 8.37 -2.69
N LEU A 235 -6.46 7.81 -3.66
CA LEU A 235 -5.01 7.60 -3.55
C LEU A 235 -4.31 8.96 -3.58
N ASP A 236 -3.62 9.28 -2.48
CA ASP A 236 -2.89 10.52 -2.30
C ASP A 236 -3.75 11.75 -2.68
N ASN A 237 -3.15 12.81 -3.17
CA ASN A 237 -3.87 13.97 -3.70
C ASN A 237 -4.17 13.81 -5.20
N THR A 238 -4.54 12.60 -5.63
CA THR A 238 -4.87 12.28 -7.02
C THR A 238 -6.39 12.22 -7.23
N ALA A 239 -6.81 12.01 -8.48
CA ALA A 239 -8.21 11.73 -8.82
C ALA A 239 -8.56 10.24 -8.78
N PHE A 240 -7.63 9.37 -8.35
CA PHE A 240 -7.84 7.92 -8.36
C PHE A 240 -8.57 7.46 -7.12
N THR A 241 -9.84 7.14 -7.30
CA THR A 241 -10.63 6.40 -6.31
C THR A 241 -10.45 4.90 -6.53
N ASP A 242 -10.80 4.10 -5.53
CA ASP A 242 -10.91 2.64 -5.64
C ASP A 242 -11.79 2.22 -6.83
N ALA A 243 -12.99 2.79 -6.94
CA ALA A 243 -13.92 2.54 -8.05
C ALA A 243 -13.33 2.90 -9.42
N LEU A 244 -12.49 3.95 -9.51
CA LEU A 244 -11.86 4.34 -10.76
C LEU A 244 -10.64 3.47 -11.09
N LEU A 245 -9.74 3.26 -10.14
CA LEU A 245 -8.51 2.49 -10.35
C LEU A 245 -8.83 1.03 -10.69
N TYR A 246 -9.78 0.43 -9.97
CA TYR A 246 -10.16 -0.98 -10.08
C TYR A 246 -11.45 -1.23 -10.86
N ARG A 247 -11.86 -0.29 -11.72
CA ARG A 247 -13.12 -0.40 -12.47
C ARG A 247 -13.19 -1.59 -13.44
N ARG A 248 -12.04 -2.19 -13.77
CA ARG A 248 -11.94 -3.43 -14.53
C ARG A 248 -11.31 -4.54 -13.69
N LYS A 249 -11.72 -5.78 -13.94
CA LYS A 249 -11.17 -6.95 -13.24
C LYS A 249 -9.82 -7.40 -13.78
N ASP A 250 -9.52 -7.04 -15.03
CA ASP A 250 -8.38 -7.50 -15.81
C ASP A 250 -7.23 -6.48 -15.89
N GLY A 251 -7.31 -5.40 -15.15
CA GLY A 251 -6.22 -4.41 -15.10
C GLY A 251 -6.58 -3.12 -14.38
N LEU A 252 -5.55 -2.43 -13.94
CA LEU A 252 -5.65 -1.12 -13.31
C LEU A 252 -5.90 -0.06 -14.37
N TYR A 253 -6.81 0.86 -14.09
CA TYR A 253 -6.97 2.07 -14.90
C TYR A 253 -5.83 3.04 -14.63
N LEU A 254 -5.02 3.33 -15.65
CA LEU A 254 -3.88 4.23 -15.54
C LEU A 254 -4.16 5.64 -16.02
N GLY A 255 -5.38 5.88 -16.51
CA GLY A 255 -5.86 7.20 -16.93
C GLY A 255 -6.07 7.34 -18.42
N LYS A 256 -6.50 8.54 -18.83
CA LYS A 256 -6.64 8.91 -20.24
C LYS A 256 -5.32 9.44 -20.78
N ILE A 257 -4.99 9.05 -22.02
CA ILE A 257 -3.88 9.57 -22.82
C ILE A 257 -4.41 10.09 -24.15
N ILE A 258 -3.74 11.09 -24.72
CA ILE A 258 -4.06 11.63 -26.05
C ILE A 258 -2.94 11.21 -26.98
N LEU A 259 -3.29 10.53 -28.06
CA LEU A 259 -2.36 10.09 -29.09
C LEU A 259 -2.53 10.96 -30.32
N ASN A 260 -1.50 11.70 -30.68
CA ASN A 260 -1.44 12.55 -31.86
C ASN A 260 -0.83 11.79 -33.03
N ARG A 261 -1.13 12.23 -34.25
CA ARG A 261 -0.60 11.66 -35.49
C ARG A 261 0.92 11.50 -35.47
N GLY A 262 1.40 10.37 -35.94
CA GLY A 262 2.81 10.04 -35.99
C GLY A 262 3.17 8.88 -35.06
N LYS A 263 4.44 8.77 -34.71
CA LYS A 263 4.95 7.75 -33.80
C LYS A 263 4.75 8.20 -32.36
N SER A 264 4.10 7.38 -31.55
CA SER A 264 3.94 7.62 -30.10
C SER A 264 4.63 6.50 -29.30
N ASP A 265 5.39 6.90 -28.31
CA ASP A 265 6.12 6.02 -27.39
C ASP A 265 5.51 6.11 -25.99
N ILE A 266 5.04 4.99 -25.46
CA ILE A 266 4.42 4.89 -24.15
C ILE A 266 5.29 4.00 -23.28
N LEU A 267 5.67 4.50 -22.10
CA LEU A 267 6.43 3.78 -21.10
C LEU A 267 5.62 3.74 -19.80
N ILE A 268 5.43 2.56 -19.26
CA ILE A 268 4.84 2.33 -17.93
C ILE A 268 5.93 1.77 -17.05
N THR A 269 6.12 2.38 -15.90
CA THR A 269 7.07 1.94 -14.87
C THR A 269 6.30 1.63 -13.59
N ALA A 270 6.52 0.43 -13.04
CA ALA A 270 6.01 0.03 -11.73
C ALA A 270 7.18 -0.18 -10.78
N ARG A 271 7.06 0.33 -9.56
CA ARG A 271 8.06 0.24 -8.50
C ARG A 271 7.43 -0.27 -7.22
N ASP A 272 8.11 -1.17 -6.51
CA ASP A 272 7.74 -1.61 -5.16
C ASP A 272 8.27 -0.67 -4.08
N ILE A 273 7.96 -0.97 -2.80
CA ILE A 273 8.40 -0.18 -1.65
C ILE A 273 9.91 -0.26 -1.41
N THR A 274 10.55 -1.36 -1.80
CA THR A 274 12.00 -1.59 -1.61
C THR A 274 12.86 -0.99 -2.71
N GLY A 275 12.22 -0.53 -3.79
CA GLY A 275 12.87 0.14 -4.90
C GLY A 275 13.12 -0.73 -6.12
N ASN A 276 12.71 -2.01 -6.12
CA ASN A 276 12.76 -2.82 -7.34
C ASN A 276 11.79 -2.23 -8.37
N GLU A 277 12.20 -2.21 -9.63
CA GLU A 277 11.45 -1.53 -10.68
C GLU A 277 11.35 -2.39 -11.95
N LYS A 278 10.18 -2.35 -12.56
CA LYS A 278 9.92 -2.91 -13.88
C LYS A 278 9.36 -1.84 -14.79
N SER A 279 9.87 -1.79 -16.00
CA SER A 279 9.36 -0.90 -17.04
C SER A 279 8.98 -1.68 -18.29
N GLU A 280 7.84 -1.33 -18.86
CA GLU A 280 7.39 -1.83 -20.18
C GLU A 280 7.18 -0.65 -21.13
N ARG A 281 7.80 -0.76 -22.31
CA ARG A 281 7.74 0.25 -23.37
C ARG A 281 7.12 -0.33 -24.63
N PHE A 282 6.22 0.42 -25.24
CA PHE A 282 5.68 0.10 -26.54
C PHE A 282 5.53 1.33 -27.41
N THR A 283 5.73 1.14 -28.69
CA THR A 283 5.66 2.20 -29.68
C THR A 283 4.53 1.90 -30.65
N ILE A 284 3.68 2.89 -30.90
CA ILE A 284 2.51 2.79 -31.77
C ILE A 284 2.64 3.82 -32.90
N GLN A 285 2.22 3.44 -34.10
CA GLN A 285 1.94 4.37 -35.18
C GLN A 285 0.52 4.89 -35.01
N VAL A 286 0.36 6.20 -35.06
CA VAL A 286 -0.94 6.89 -34.93
C VAL A 286 -1.28 7.52 -36.29
N ASP A 287 -2.40 7.11 -36.88
CA ASP A 287 -2.87 7.53 -38.21
C ASP A 287 -3.86 8.72 -38.13
#